data_a7680b71cb9bd20a29637790050a428a
#
_entry.id   a7680b71cb9bd20a29637790050a428a
#
_cell.length_a   1.000
_cell.length_b   1.000
_cell.length_c   1.000
_cell.angle_alpha   90.00
_cell.angle_beta   90.00
_cell.angle_gamma   90.00
#
_symmetry.space_group_name_H-M   'P 1'
#
loop_
_entity.id
_entity.type
_entity.pdbx_description
1 polymer ?
#
loop_
_entity_poly.entity_id
_entity_poly.type
_entity_poly.pdbx_seq_one_letter_code
_entity_poly.pdbx_strand_id
1 'polypeptide(L)'
;MLRARPRARRSRYNVTYRLTRSVPAMILAILLVVGLVGAALTYQRIDEFIAATTGHHINPIGEVVQAIEPAPGTIAYKLKHGQRVNILLLGRGGYENDAPYLTDSIMAVSIDPTSNRVMLASIPRDLVVPMNLQDPASRTWSNKINAAYEVPYTNIICCVAKQYTGRDGGGHAAEHEVGKVTGLTFDKYIAVDFVAFRDMVNALGGVDVCLTTNLDDTSYPDYHNGYHPIHFKAGCQHLNGEQALEIARSRHAVQAAQSSDFGRARRQQDIMQAIKQKATSVNGFSKAPQLLSALQKYISTDMSLSDMKAIYDWGKNLPNTSIIRVALTAPASGTSGNLLDFGNCGMGPYVSQLCPDDQSFRMIHRYLASIFVDPNVLGEKAPIQIANGSNSFTDLDGRVTNLLDPTLLQLADPVAHRSVSKTVILDYSGGQFPLTAKWLAAYFGGTVVPATATSPAPARGQQTFGLVVVLGHDYALRFLGL
;
A
#
# COMPACT_ATOMS: atom_id res chain seq x y z
N MET A 1 -4.09 -12.69 107.63
CA MET A 1 -3.26 -12.24 106.52
C MET A 1 -3.33 -13.23 105.39
N LEU A 2 -4.18 -13.00 104.43
CA LEU A 2 -4.38 -13.92 103.25
C LEU A 2 -3.94 -13.18 102.00
N ARG A 3 -2.86 -13.66 101.39
CA ARG A 3 -2.34 -13.12 100.10
C ARG A 3 -3.13 -13.60 98.92
N ALA A 4 -3.69 -12.70 98.14
CA ALA A 4 -4.34 -12.95 96.90
C ALA A 4 -3.35 -13.35 95.82
N ARG A 5 -3.69 -14.43 95.03
CA ARG A 5 -2.95 -14.86 93.83
C ARG A 5 -3.40 -14.02 92.60
N PRO A 6 -2.53 -13.60 91.69
CA PRO A 6 -2.94 -12.91 90.48
C PRO A 6 -3.55 -13.88 89.44
N ARG A 7 -4.66 -13.51 88.85
CA ARG A 7 -5.32 -14.20 87.73
C ARG A 7 -4.50 -14.04 86.46
N ALA A 8 -4.14 -15.15 85.80
CA ALA A 8 -3.51 -15.19 84.52
C ALA A 8 -4.48 -14.67 83.46
N ARG A 9 -4.04 -13.62 82.70
CA ARG A 9 -4.72 -13.08 81.54
C ARG A 9 -4.53 -14.08 80.36
N ARG A 10 -5.60 -14.75 79.94
CA ARG A 10 -5.62 -15.54 78.67
C ARG A 10 -5.56 -14.56 77.52
N SER A 11 -4.43 -14.55 76.82
CA SER A 11 -4.28 -13.92 75.53
C SER A 11 -5.18 -14.65 74.51
N ARG A 12 -6.26 -14.02 74.08
CA ARG A 12 -7.03 -14.47 72.91
C ARG A 12 -6.22 -14.04 71.70
N TYR A 13 -5.47 -14.95 71.09
CA TYR A 13 -4.89 -14.76 69.75
C TYR A 13 -6.03 -14.70 68.74
N ASN A 14 -6.22 -13.55 68.12
CA ASN A 14 -7.17 -13.38 67.01
C ASN A 14 -6.65 -14.16 65.78
N VAL A 15 -7.12 -15.35 65.58
CA VAL A 15 -6.87 -16.21 64.38
C VAL A 15 -7.49 -15.59 63.14
N THR A 16 -8.44 -14.65 63.28
CA THR A 16 -9.17 -14.01 62.18
C THR A 16 -8.31 -13.08 61.32
N TYR A 17 -7.18 -12.57 61.75
CA TYR A 17 -6.36 -11.61 60.98
C TYR A 17 -5.42 -12.28 59.96
N ARG A 18 -5.18 -13.58 59.98
CA ARG A 18 -4.34 -14.27 58.99
C ARG A 18 -5.09 -14.81 57.80
N LEU A 19 -6.41 -15.10 57.92
CA LEU A 19 -7.24 -15.58 56.80
C LEU A 19 -7.64 -14.45 55.84
N THR A 20 -7.82 -13.22 56.29
CA THR A 20 -8.23 -12.08 55.47
C THR A 20 -7.12 -11.51 54.57
N ARG A 21 -5.85 -11.83 54.83
CA ARG A 21 -4.74 -11.39 53.96
C ARG A 21 -4.39 -12.35 52.82
N SER A 22 -4.79 -13.61 52.93
CA SER A 22 -4.51 -14.64 51.90
C SER A 22 -5.60 -14.74 50.85
N VAL A 23 -6.84 -14.35 51.15
CA VAL A 23 -7.96 -14.42 50.20
C VAL A 23 -7.77 -13.48 48.98
N PRO A 24 -7.42 -12.18 49.14
CA PRO A 24 -7.17 -11.34 47.97
C PRO A 24 -5.94 -11.76 47.16
N ALA A 25 -4.89 -12.31 47.82
CA ALA A 25 -3.72 -12.86 47.14
C ALA A 25 -4.05 -14.12 46.36
N MET A 26 -4.92 -14.97 46.87
CA MET A 26 -5.38 -16.18 46.19
C MET A 26 -6.32 -15.86 45.02
N ILE A 27 -7.21 -14.88 45.18
CA ILE A 27 -8.06 -14.36 44.08
C ILE A 27 -7.18 -13.76 42.97
N LEU A 28 -6.18 -12.93 43.32
CA LEU A 28 -5.25 -12.36 42.36
C LEU A 28 -4.44 -13.45 41.63
N ALA A 29 -3.99 -14.51 42.36
CA ALA A 29 -3.30 -15.64 41.75
C ALA A 29 -4.22 -16.42 40.77
N ILE A 30 -5.48 -16.63 41.13
CA ILE A 30 -6.47 -17.29 40.26
C ILE A 30 -6.73 -16.43 39.02
N LEU A 31 -6.91 -15.14 39.17
CA LEU A 31 -7.10 -14.22 38.04
C LEU A 31 -5.86 -14.18 37.13
N LEU A 32 -4.65 -14.23 37.70
CA LEU A 32 -3.40 -14.35 36.95
C LEU A 32 -3.31 -15.67 36.18
N VAL A 33 -3.66 -16.79 36.83
CA VAL A 33 -3.68 -18.12 36.17
C VAL A 33 -4.72 -18.17 35.08
N VAL A 34 -5.94 -17.68 35.32
CA VAL A 34 -7.00 -17.61 34.31
C VAL A 34 -6.58 -16.68 33.14
N GLY A 35 -5.93 -15.55 33.44
CA GLY A 35 -5.37 -14.65 32.43
C GLY A 35 -4.25 -15.32 31.63
N LEU A 36 -3.34 -16.04 32.25
CA LEU A 36 -2.26 -16.78 31.58
C LEU A 36 -2.79 -17.96 30.75
N VAL A 37 -3.78 -18.70 31.26
CA VAL A 37 -4.41 -19.78 30.49
C VAL A 37 -5.19 -19.20 29.30
N GLY A 38 -5.94 -18.11 29.49
CA GLY A 38 -6.60 -17.40 28.40
C GLY A 38 -5.61 -16.89 27.35
N ALA A 39 -4.50 -16.30 27.80
CA ALA A 39 -3.42 -15.87 26.92
C ALA A 39 -2.76 -17.03 26.16
N ALA A 40 -2.53 -18.18 26.84
CA ALA A 40 -1.95 -19.37 26.22
C ALA A 40 -2.89 -19.99 25.16
N LEU A 41 -4.19 -20.07 25.45
CA LEU A 41 -5.18 -20.58 24.48
C LEU A 41 -5.32 -19.64 23.27
N THR A 42 -5.30 -18.34 23.50
CA THR A 42 -5.30 -17.34 22.43
C THR A 42 -4.01 -17.43 21.63
N TYR A 43 -2.87 -17.60 22.29
CA TYR A 43 -1.57 -17.79 21.68
C TYR A 43 -1.54 -19.03 20.77
N GLN A 44 -2.03 -20.19 21.22
CA GLN A 44 -2.07 -21.41 20.40
C GLN A 44 -2.89 -21.22 19.13
N ARG A 45 -4.05 -20.58 19.21
CA ARG A 45 -4.89 -20.30 18.03
C ARG A 45 -4.20 -19.32 17.05
N ILE A 46 -3.50 -18.33 17.58
CA ILE A 46 -2.72 -17.38 16.77
C ILE A 46 -1.54 -18.12 16.14
N ASP A 47 -0.84 -18.99 16.88
CA ASP A 47 0.27 -19.78 16.36
C ASP A 47 -0.17 -20.72 15.23
N GLU A 48 -1.29 -21.43 15.40
CA GLU A 48 -1.88 -22.27 14.35
C GLU A 48 -2.23 -21.47 13.10
N PHE A 49 -2.80 -20.26 13.25
CA PHE A 49 -3.10 -19.36 12.13
C PHE A 49 -1.81 -18.92 11.42
N ILE A 50 -0.83 -18.44 12.16
CA ILE A 50 0.44 -17.97 11.59
C ILE A 50 1.18 -19.12 10.90
N ALA A 51 1.25 -20.30 11.53
CA ALA A 51 1.88 -21.48 10.94
C ALA A 51 1.18 -21.89 9.62
N ALA A 52 -0.15 -21.83 9.58
CA ALA A 52 -0.91 -22.17 8.37
C ALA A 52 -0.76 -21.11 7.25
N THR A 53 -0.66 -19.83 7.61
CA THR A 53 -0.55 -18.73 6.62
C THR A 53 0.88 -18.45 6.19
N THR A 54 1.86 -18.55 7.11
CA THR A 54 3.27 -18.19 6.84
C THR A 54 4.20 -19.41 6.76
N GLY A 55 3.76 -20.59 7.20
CA GLY A 55 4.61 -21.79 7.31
C GLY A 55 5.53 -21.81 8.54
N HIS A 56 5.46 -20.82 9.42
CA HIS A 56 6.33 -20.68 10.59
C HIS A 56 5.51 -20.62 11.88
N HIS A 57 6.00 -21.29 12.94
CA HIS A 57 5.45 -21.19 14.28
C HIS A 57 5.97 -19.94 15.00
N ILE A 58 5.14 -19.38 15.89
CA ILE A 58 5.51 -18.21 16.70
C ILE A 58 6.55 -18.62 17.75
N ASN A 59 7.59 -17.80 17.90
CA ASN A 59 8.50 -17.90 19.04
C ASN A 59 8.12 -16.86 20.10
N PRO A 60 7.46 -17.25 21.22
CA PRO A 60 6.95 -16.28 22.20
C PRO A 60 8.06 -15.49 22.89
N ILE A 61 9.23 -16.08 23.09
CA ILE A 61 10.37 -15.39 23.71
C ILE A 61 10.96 -14.39 22.70
N GLY A 62 11.09 -14.80 21.43
CA GLY A 62 11.56 -13.92 20.36
C GLY A 62 10.64 -12.73 20.14
N GLU A 63 9.32 -12.94 20.17
CA GLU A 63 8.32 -11.87 20.01
C GLU A 63 8.40 -10.82 21.15
N VAL A 64 8.59 -11.26 22.41
CA VAL A 64 8.78 -10.33 23.55
C VAL A 64 10.09 -9.55 23.41
N VAL A 65 11.17 -10.19 23.00
CA VAL A 65 12.46 -9.52 22.78
C VAL A 65 12.37 -8.50 21.65
N GLN A 66 11.70 -8.85 20.53
CA GLN A 66 11.48 -7.93 19.42
C GLN A 66 10.58 -6.73 19.77
N ALA A 67 9.66 -6.88 20.74
CA ALA A 67 8.83 -5.78 21.20
C ALA A 67 9.65 -4.74 21.99
N ILE A 68 10.76 -5.15 22.65
CA ILE A 68 11.65 -4.26 23.41
C ILE A 68 12.64 -3.56 22.47
N GLU A 69 13.34 -4.31 21.62
CA GLU A 69 14.28 -3.80 20.62
C GLU A 69 14.12 -4.61 19.31
N PRO A 70 13.41 -4.08 18.32
CA PRO A 70 13.21 -4.78 17.06
C PRO A 70 14.53 -5.06 16.34
N ALA A 71 14.68 -6.27 15.79
CA ALA A 71 15.87 -6.63 15.03
C ALA A 71 15.98 -5.79 13.74
N PRO A 72 17.21 -5.39 13.34
CA PRO A 72 17.41 -4.68 12.08
C PRO A 72 16.79 -5.41 10.89
N GLY A 73 16.12 -4.65 10.01
CA GLY A 73 15.46 -5.19 8.81
C GLY A 73 14.03 -5.67 9.04
N THR A 74 13.55 -5.81 10.28
CA THR A 74 12.13 -6.10 10.54
C THR A 74 11.25 -4.88 10.29
N ILE A 75 9.95 -5.09 10.02
CA ILE A 75 8.99 -3.99 9.85
C ILE A 75 8.95 -3.10 11.10
N ALA A 76 8.94 -3.69 12.30
CA ALA A 76 8.96 -2.95 13.55
C ALA A 76 10.20 -2.05 13.67
N TYR A 77 11.38 -2.56 13.30
CA TYR A 77 12.61 -1.78 13.26
C TYR A 77 12.51 -0.61 12.27
N LYS A 78 12.07 -0.89 11.04
CA LYS A 78 11.92 0.13 9.99
C LYS A 78 10.99 1.25 10.42
N LEU A 79 9.81 0.92 10.95
CA LEU A 79 8.83 1.91 11.41
C LEU A 79 9.39 2.76 12.57
N LYS A 80 10.08 2.14 13.53
CA LYS A 80 10.69 2.83 14.68
C LYS A 80 11.80 3.80 14.26
N HIS A 81 12.55 3.48 13.19
CA HIS A 81 13.69 4.26 12.72
C HIS A 81 13.36 5.16 11.51
N GLY A 82 12.07 5.41 11.23
CA GLY A 82 11.67 6.27 10.12
C GLY A 82 11.97 5.71 8.73
N GLN A 83 12.23 4.41 8.61
CA GLN A 83 12.50 3.76 7.34
C GLN A 83 11.20 3.34 6.66
N ARG A 84 11.12 3.52 5.35
CA ARG A 84 9.95 3.16 4.56
C ARG A 84 9.70 1.66 4.58
N VAL A 85 8.42 1.29 4.67
CA VAL A 85 7.94 -0.09 4.60
C VAL A 85 7.01 -0.25 3.40
N ASN A 86 7.31 -1.20 2.53
CA ASN A 86 6.52 -1.49 1.34
C ASN A 86 5.91 -2.89 1.44
N ILE A 87 4.60 -2.98 1.25
CA ILE A 87 3.85 -4.22 1.31
C ILE A 87 3.09 -4.39 0.01
N LEU A 88 3.17 -5.59 -0.57
CA LEU A 88 2.40 -5.93 -1.76
C LEU A 88 1.09 -6.62 -1.36
N LEU A 89 -0.04 -6.01 -1.68
CA LEU A 89 -1.37 -6.61 -1.51
C LEU A 89 -1.84 -7.19 -2.85
N LEU A 90 -2.24 -8.46 -2.81
CA LEU A 90 -2.70 -9.21 -3.97
C LEU A 90 -4.09 -9.79 -3.71
N GLY A 91 -5.04 -9.53 -4.61
CA GLY A 91 -6.34 -10.18 -4.63
C GLY A 91 -6.39 -11.20 -5.75
N ARG A 92 -6.62 -12.48 -5.42
CA ARG A 92 -6.68 -13.59 -6.37
C ARG A 92 -8.05 -14.27 -6.37
N GLY A 93 -8.36 -15.04 -7.43
CA GLY A 93 -9.63 -15.75 -7.53
C GLY A 93 -9.83 -16.82 -6.45
N GLY A 94 -8.77 -17.56 -6.13
CA GLY A 94 -8.84 -18.70 -5.21
C GLY A 94 -9.37 -19.97 -5.89
N TYR A 95 -9.38 -21.08 -5.14
CA TYR A 95 -9.67 -22.41 -5.68
C TYR A 95 -11.11 -22.60 -6.19
N GLU A 96 -12.02 -21.68 -5.90
CA GLU A 96 -13.39 -21.68 -6.40
C GLU A 96 -13.51 -21.03 -7.80
N ASN A 97 -12.40 -20.58 -8.39
CA ASN A 97 -12.35 -19.94 -9.70
C ASN A 97 -11.50 -20.71 -10.70
N ASP A 98 -11.81 -20.55 -12.00
CA ASP A 98 -11.08 -21.19 -13.11
C ASP A 98 -9.61 -20.76 -13.17
N ALA A 99 -9.28 -19.57 -12.66
CA ALA A 99 -7.92 -19.03 -12.59
C ALA A 99 -7.52 -18.73 -11.12
N PRO A 100 -7.25 -19.75 -10.30
CA PRO A 100 -7.12 -19.61 -8.85
C PRO A 100 -5.92 -18.75 -8.41
N TYR A 101 -4.91 -18.63 -9.26
CA TYR A 101 -3.65 -17.95 -8.95
C TYR A 101 -3.47 -16.60 -9.67
N LEU A 102 -4.31 -16.25 -10.64
CA LEU A 102 -4.27 -14.94 -11.26
C LEU A 102 -4.65 -13.85 -10.25
N THR A 103 -3.84 -12.79 -10.20
CA THR A 103 -4.08 -11.65 -9.29
C THR A 103 -4.85 -10.55 -10.00
N ASP A 104 -6.15 -10.52 -9.79
CA ASP A 104 -7.05 -9.52 -10.38
C ASP A 104 -6.98 -8.14 -9.70
N SER A 105 -6.36 -8.08 -8.53
CA SER A 105 -6.08 -6.86 -7.80
C SER A 105 -4.63 -6.86 -7.35
N ILE A 106 -3.90 -5.80 -7.70
CA ILE A 106 -2.49 -5.62 -7.35
C ILE A 106 -2.34 -4.21 -6.78
N MET A 107 -1.92 -4.11 -5.52
CA MET A 107 -1.78 -2.83 -4.84
C MET A 107 -0.47 -2.76 -4.06
N ALA A 108 0.35 -1.77 -4.36
CA ALA A 108 1.52 -1.45 -3.55
C ALA A 108 1.12 -0.51 -2.41
N VAL A 109 1.38 -0.93 -1.19
CA VAL A 109 1.23 -0.11 0.02
C VAL A 109 2.61 0.33 0.46
N SER A 110 2.85 1.63 0.48
CA SER A 110 4.12 2.18 0.96
C SER A 110 3.86 3.07 2.16
N ILE A 111 4.44 2.72 3.29
CA ILE A 111 4.32 3.43 4.56
C ILE A 111 5.57 4.28 4.73
N ASP A 112 5.39 5.57 4.91
CA ASP A 112 6.47 6.49 5.26
C ASP A 112 6.27 7.01 6.69
N PRO A 113 6.99 6.46 7.68
CA PRO A 113 6.86 6.90 9.06
C PRO A 113 7.33 8.34 9.29
N THR A 114 8.26 8.83 8.47
CA THR A 114 8.83 10.17 8.60
C THR A 114 7.80 11.24 8.26
N SER A 115 7.05 11.04 7.18
CA SER A 115 5.97 11.95 6.77
C SER A 115 4.62 11.62 7.41
N ASN A 116 4.53 10.52 8.14
CA ASN A 116 3.27 9.96 8.68
C ASN A 116 2.20 9.76 7.60
N ARG A 117 2.60 9.19 6.46
CA ARG A 117 1.77 8.99 5.27
C ARG A 117 1.82 7.56 4.77
N VAL A 118 0.74 7.16 4.09
CA VAL A 118 0.63 5.88 3.39
C VAL A 118 0.22 6.13 1.95
N MET A 119 0.96 5.57 1.00
CA MET A 119 0.54 5.49 -0.39
C MET A 119 -0.14 4.15 -0.66
N LEU A 120 -1.28 4.19 -1.32
CA LEU A 120 -1.97 3.04 -1.91
C LEU A 120 -1.90 3.19 -3.44
N ALA A 121 -0.99 2.46 -4.08
CA ALA A 121 -0.83 2.50 -5.53
C ALA A 121 -1.43 1.25 -6.16
N SER A 122 -2.51 1.39 -6.91
CA SER A 122 -3.13 0.31 -7.67
C SER A 122 -2.42 0.13 -9.02
N ILE A 123 -1.97 -1.09 -9.30
CA ILE A 123 -1.29 -1.48 -10.52
C ILE A 123 -2.28 -2.25 -11.41
N PRO A 124 -2.47 -1.86 -12.68
CA PRO A 124 -3.38 -2.55 -13.59
C PRO A 124 -2.93 -3.99 -13.83
N ARG A 125 -3.83 -4.94 -13.65
CA ARG A 125 -3.56 -6.36 -13.84
C ARG A 125 -3.15 -6.74 -15.27
N ASP A 126 -3.63 -5.97 -16.26
CA ASP A 126 -3.41 -6.21 -17.69
C ASP A 126 -2.13 -5.52 -18.22
N LEU A 127 -1.32 -4.91 -17.34
CA LEU A 127 -0.03 -4.34 -17.66
C LEU A 127 0.92 -5.43 -18.15
N VAL A 128 1.44 -5.29 -19.36
CA VAL A 128 2.41 -6.24 -19.92
C VAL A 128 3.81 -5.90 -19.43
N VAL A 129 4.48 -6.91 -18.89
CA VAL A 129 5.83 -6.79 -18.34
C VAL A 129 6.73 -7.90 -18.91
N PRO A 130 8.00 -7.58 -19.22
CA PRO A 130 9.01 -8.60 -19.53
C PRO A 130 9.41 -9.31 -18.23
N MET A 131 8.80 -10.47 -17.95
CA MET A 131 9.07 -11.26 -16.77
C MET A 131 10.38 -12.01 -16.90
N ASN A 132 11.19 -12.07 -15.83
CA ASN A 132 12.44 -12.80 -15.76
C ASN A 132 12.50 -13.75 -14.56
N LEU A 133 11.45 -14.53 -14.37
CA LEU A 133 11.29 -15.49 -13.26
C LEU A 133 11.98 -16.84 -13.51
N GLN A 134 12.69 -17.00 -14.62
CA GLN A 134 13.35 -18.23 -15.04
C GLN A 134 14.82 -18.27 -14.61
N ASP A 135 15.38 -19.49 -14.55
CA ASP A 135 16.81 -19.71 -14.44
C ASP A 135 17.34 -20.30 -15.78
N PRO A 136 18.31 -19.67 -16.47
CA PRO A 136 18.95 -18.40 -16.08
C PRO A 136 18.01 -17.19 -16.26
N ALA A 137 18.18 -16.17 -15.43
CA ALA A 137 17.39 -14.94 -15.42
C ALA A 137 17.51 -14.11 -16.73
N SER A 138 18.42 -14.47 -17.63
CA SER A 138 18.55 -13.86 -18.96
C SER A 138 17.38 -14.18 -19.90
N ARG A 139 16.58 -15.19 -19.58
CA ARG A 139 15.35 -15.49 -20.32
C ARG A 139 14.23 -14.60 -19.84
N THR A 140 13.69 -13.81 -20.74
CA THR A 140 12.50 -12.98 -20.49
C THR A 140 11.32 -13.50 -21.30
N TRP A 141 10.15 -13.34 -20.73
CA TRP A 141 8.90 -13.74 -21.32
C TRP A 141 7.86 -12.66 -21.03
N SER A 142 7.29 -12.06 -22.05
CA SER A 142 6.29 -11.01 -21.88
C SER A 142 4.94 -11.58 -21.53
N ASN A 143 4.37 -11.13 -20.43
CA ASN A 143 3.02 -11.48 -20.01
C ASN A 143 2.38 -10.35 -19.20
N LYS A 144 1.08 -10.46 -18.95
CA LYS A 144 0.37 -9.57 -18.03
C LYS A 144 0.91 -9.77 -16.63
N ILE A 145 1.05 -8.67 -15.90
CA ILE A 145 1.65 -8.66 -14.55
C ILE A 145 0.87 -9.53 -13.55
N ASN A 146 -0.44 -9.73 -13.77
CA ASN A 146 -1.26 -10.58 -12.91
C ASN A 146 -0.87 -12.05 -12.94
N ALA A 147 -0.16 -12.52 -13.97
CA ALA A 147 0.37 -13.88 -14.05
C ALA A 147 1.62 -14.09 -13.16
N ALA A 148 2.25 -13.05 -12.67
CA ALA A 148 3.48 -13.17 -11.90
C ALA A 148 3.33 -14.09 -10.67
N TYR A 149 2.22 -13.98 -9.95
CA TYR A 149 1.91 -14.83 -8.80
C TYR A 149 1.59 -16.28 -9.20
N GLU A 150 1.03 -16.49 -10.39
CA GLU A 150 0.62 -17.80 -10.90
C GLU A 150 1.80 -18.66 -11.36
N VAL A 151 2.81 -18.03 -11.98
CA VAL A 151 3.94 -18.69 -12.65
C VAL A 151 4.58 -19.81 -11.81
N PRO A 152 4.88 -19.63 -10.51
CA PRO A 152 5.49 -20.68 -9.71
C PRO A 152 4.61 -21.91 -9.42
N TYR A 153 3.30 -21.79 -9.60
CA TYR A 153 2.33 -22.84 -9.28
C TYR A 153 1.80 -23.58 -10.50
N THR A 154 2.18 -23.11 -11.68
CA THR A 154 1.72 -23.66 -12.96
C THR A 154 2.92 -23.97 -13.85
N ASN A 155 2.71 -24.78 -14.88
CA ASN A 155 3.76 -25.11 -15.85
C ASN A 155 3.74 -24.17 -17.07
N ILE A 156 3.32 -22.90 -16.88
CA ILE A 156 3.25 -21.89 -17.95
C ILE A 156 4.64 -21.65 -18.55
N ILE A 157 5.67 -21.64 -17.70
CA ILE A 157 7.07 -21.56 -18.13
C ILE A 157 7.90 -22.69 -17.48
N CYS A 158 8.93 -23.15 -18.19
CA CYS A 158 9.90 -24.07 -17.60
C CYS A 158 10.92 -23.31 -16.71
N CYS A 159 11.56 -24.06 -15.84
CA CYS A 159 12.79 -23.60 -15.16
C CYS A 159 12.61 -22.35 -14.31
N VAL A 160 11.51 -22.28 -13.54
CA VAL A 160 11.31 -21.22 -12.56
C VAL A 160 12.49 -21.18 -11.59
N ALA A 161 13.06 -20.00 -11.36
CA ALA A 161 14.20 -19.83 -10.50
C ALA A 161 13.87 -20.21 -9.04
N LYS A 162 14.85 -20.82 -8.34
CA LYS A 162 14.64 -21.42 -7.01
C LYS A 162 14.03 -20.46 -5.98
N GLN A 163 14.36 -19.18 -6.03
CA GLN A 163 13.83 -18.16 -5.13
C GLN A 163 12.32 -17.91 -5.30
N TYR A 164 11.73 -18.34 -6.43
CA TYR A 164 10.30 -18.22 -6.70
C TYR A 164 9.57 -19.56 -6.60
N THR A 165 10.16 -20.57 -5.97
CA THR A 165 9.54 -21.88 -5.77
C THR A 165 9.05 -22.06 -4.33
N GLY A 166 8.22 -23.08 -4.11
CA GLY A 166 7.68 -23.38 -2.78
C GLY A 166 6.42 -22.56 -2.45
N ARG A 167 6.08 -22.52 -1.18
CA ARG A 167 4.82 -21.94 -0.68
C ARG A 167 4.68 -20.45 -1.00
N ASP A 168 5.75 -19.69 -0.78
CA ASP A 168 5.76 -18.24 -0.93
C ASP A 168 6.25 -17.78 -2.32
N GLY A 169 6.53 -18.76 -3.20
CA GLY A 169 7.09 -18.50 -4.53
C GLY A 169 6.27 -17.53 -5.37
N GLY A 170 4.93 -17.64 -5.34
CA GLY A 170 4.05 -16.71 -6.03
C GLY A 170 4.12 -15.28 -5.49
N GLY A 171 4.18 -15.15 -4.16
CA GLY A 171 4.35 -13.85 -3.50
C GLY A 171 5.66 -13.19 -3.92
N HIS A 172 6.77 -13.90 -3.78
CA HIS A 172 8.11 -13.39 -4.14
C HIS A 172 8.24 -13.08 -5.65
N ALA A 173 7.62 -13.89 -6.52
CA ALA A 173 7.58 -13.59 -7.95
C ALA A 173 6.78 -12.31 -8.26
N ALA A 174 5.64 -12.12 -7.61
CA ALA A 174 4.85 -10.90 -7.74
C ALA A 174 5.59 -9.67 -7.18
N GLU A 175 6.23 -9.78 -6.00
CA GLU A 175 7.07 -8.70 -5.44
C GLU A 175 8.18 -8.28 -6.39
N HIS A 176 8.84 -9.26 -7.02
CA HIS A 176 9.89 -8.98 -8.00
C HIS A 176 9.37 -8.22 -9.21
N GLU A 177 8.31 -8.72 -9.85
CA GLU A 177 7.80 -8.12 -11.08
C GLU A 177 7.11 -6.77 -10.82
N VAL A 178 6.34 -6.63 -9.74
CA VAL A 178 5.74 -5.35 -9.34
C VAL A 178 6.82 -4.37 -8.89
N GLY A 179 7.89 -4.86 -8.25
CA GLY A 179 9.06 -4.05 -7.89
C GLY A 179 9.73 -3.42 -9.10
N LYS A 180 9.88 -4.17 -10.20
CA LYS A 180 10.40 -3.63 -11.47
C LYS A 180 9.52 -2.51 -12.02
N VAL A 181 8.20 -2.67 -11.96
CA VAL A 181 7.25 -1.67 -12.45
C VAL A 181 7.23 -0.42 -11.60
N THR A 182 7.28 -0.57 -10.28
CA THR A 182 7.08 0.55 -9.34
C THR A 182 8.39 1.22 -8.89
N GLY A 183 9.53 0.54 -9.05
CA GLY A 183 10.80 0.96 -8.45
C GLY A 183 10.86 0.73 -6.94
N LEU A 184 9.86 0.05 -6.35
CA LEU A 184 9.80 -0.25 -4.93
C LEU A 184 10.45 -1.61 -4.64
N THR A 185 11.17 -1.69 -3.52
CA THR A 185 11.55 -2.97 -2.94
C THR A 185 10.53 -3.33 -1.88
N PHE A 186 9.83 -4.45 -2.07
CA PHE A 186 8.82 -4.91 -1.10
C PHE A 186 9.50 -5.61 0.08
N ASP A 187 8.94 -5.39 1.26
CA ASP A 187 9.38 -6.02 2.51
C ASP A 187 8.60 -7.30 2.76
N LYS A 188 7.33 -7.29 2.39
CA LYS A 188 6.36 -8.36 2.63
C LYS A 188 5.23 -8.33 1.60
N TYR A 189 4.58 -9.48 1.41
CA TYR A 189 3.35 -9.57 0.64
C TYR A 189 2.19 -10.13 1.46
N ILE A 190 0.97 -9.85 1.00
CA ILE A 190 -0.28 -10.46 1.46
C ILE A 190 -1.11 -10.80 0.22
N ALA A 191 -1.39 -12.07 0.00
CA ALA A 191 -2.29 -12.53 -1.05
C ALA A 191 -3.58 -13.07 -0.43
N VAL A 192 -4.72 -12.50 -0.82
CA VAL A 192 -6.06 -12.80 -0.29
C VAL A 192 -6.92 -13.30 -1.44
N ASP A 193 -7.63 -14.42 -1.23
CA ASP A 193 -8.64 -14.84 -2.21
C ASP A 193 -10.03 -14.28 -1.90
N PHE A 194 -10.97 -14.51 -2.81
CA PHE A 194 -12.33 -13.98 -2.69
C PHE A 194 -13.07 -14.48 -1.46
N VAL A 195 -12.83 -15.75 -1.07
CA VAL A 195 -13.46 -16.34 0.12
C VAL A 195 -12.95 -15.64 1.37
N ALA A 196 -11.61 -15.51 1.49
CA ALA A 196 -11.02 -14.80 2.63
C ALA A 196 -11.48 -13.35 2.71
N PHE A 197 -11.55 -12.64 1.58
CA PHE A 197 -12.03 -11.26 1.56
C PHE A 197 -13.47 -11.15 2.07
N ARG A 198 -14.38 -11.98 1.55
CA ARG A 198 -15.78 -12.03 1.95
C ARG A 198 -15.94 -12.32 3.44
N ASP A 199 -15.26 -13.36 3.91
CA ASP A 199 -15.35 -13.82 5.28
C ASP A 199 -14.72 -12.83 6.27
N MET A 200 -13.63 -12.15 5.88
CA MET A 200 -13.03 -11.05 6.64
C MET A 200 -14.02 -9.89 6.82
N VAL A 201 -14.65 -9.44 5.76
CA VAL A 201 -15.64 -8.35 5.82
C VAL A 201 -16.82 -8.76 6.70
N ASN A 202 -17.32 -9.99 6.55
CA ASN A 202 -18.42 -10.51 7.40
C ASN A 202 -18.02 -10.61 8.88
N ALA A 203 -16.80 -11.06 9.19
CA ALA A 203 -16.31 -11.15 10.56
C ALA A 203 -16.14 -9.78 11.23
N LEU A 204 -15.79 -8.75 10.45
CA LEU A 204 -15.80 -7.35 10.90
C LEU A 204 -17.22 -6.79 11.12
N GLY A 205 -18.25 -7.54 10.72
CA GLY A 205 -19.65 -7.11 10.78
C GLY A 205 -20.06 -6.21 9.64
N GLY A 206 -19.40 -6.32 8.49
CA GLY A 206 -19.61 -5.48 7.32
C GLY A 206 -18.76 -4.23 7.30
N VAL A 207 -18.77 -3.51 6.17
CA VAL A 207 -18.05 -2.25 5.96
C VAL A 207 -18.98 -1.17 5.41
N ASP A 208 -18.69 0.08 5.74
CA ASP A 208 -19.48 1.23 5.26
C ASP A 208 -18.73 1.90 4.10
N VAL A 209 -19.32 1.84 2.89
CA VAL A 209 -18.72 2.38 1.66
C VAL A 209 -19.65 3.39 1.01
N CYS A 210 -19.09 4.51 0.53
CA CYS A 210 -19.86 5.56 -0.13
C CYS A 210 -19.54 5.57 -1.64
N LEU A 211 -20.55 5.34 -2.48
CA LEU A 211 -20.42 5.44 -3.93
C LEU A 211 -20.83 6.86 -4.39
N THR A 212 -20.05 7.45 -5.27
CA THR A 212 -20.32 8.79 -5.84
C THR A 212 -21.45 8.77 -6.87
N THR A 213 -21.64 7.65 -7.56
CA THR A 213 -22.68 7.39 -8.55
C THR A 213 -23.20 5.98 -8.35
N ASN A 214 -24.34 5.64 -8.95
CA ASN A 214 -24.83 4.27 -8.97
C ASN A 214 -23.78 3.34 -9.62
N LEU A 215 -23.80 2.07 -9.22
CA LEU A 215 -23.05 1.00 -9.82
C LEU A 215 -24.04 -0.07 -10.32
N ASP A 216 -24.32 -0.08 -11.61
CA ASP A 216 -25.20 -1.04 -12.27
C ASP A 216 -24.35 -1.88 -13.24
N ASP A 217 -24.13 -3.16 -12.94
CA ASP A 217 -23.36 -4.07 -13.78
C ASP A 217 -24.23 -5.29 -14.10
N THR A 218 -24.69 -5.38 -15.34
CA THR A 218 -25.55 -6.46 -15.81
C THR A 218 -24.77 -7.70 -16.23
N SER A 219 -23.45 -7.60 -16.28
CA SER A 219 -22.55 -8.66 -16.73
C SER A 219 -21.56 -9.05 -15.62
N TYR A 220 -21.98 -8.92 -14.35
CA TYR A 220 -21.16 -9.39 -13.24
C TYR A 220 -21.07 -10.91 -13.28
N PRO A 221 -19.84 -11.49 -13.29
CA PRO A 221 -19.67 -12.93 -13.42
C PRO A 221 -20.15 -13.66 -12.16
N ASP A 222 -20.97 -14.67 -12.35
CA ASP A 222 -21.33 -15.62 -11.29
C ASP A 222 -20.27 -16.73 -11.13
N TYR A 223 -20.50 -17.63 -10.16
CA TYR A 223 -19.58 -18.75 -9.90
C TYR A 223 -19.80 -19.97 -10.81
N HIS A 224 -20.70 -19.87 -11.81
CA HIS A 224 -21.13 -20.97 -12.68
C HIS A 224 -20.93 -20.67 -14.16
N ASN A 225 -19.93 -19.82 -14.51
CA ASN A 225 -19.63 -19.36 -15.87
C ASN A 225 -20.79 -18.58 -16.55
N GLY A 226 -21.66 -18.00 -15.72
CA GLY A 226 -22.75 -17.12 -16.15
C GLY A 226 -22.54 -15.69 -15.63
N TYR A 227 -23.62 -14.93 -15.73
CA TYR A 227 -23.66 -13.55 -15.26
C TYR A 227 -24.94 -13.32 -14.45
N HIS A 228 -24.84 -12.49 -13.40
CA HIS A 228 -26.01 -11.95 -12.72
C HIS A 228 -25.89 -10.43 -12.60
N PRO A 229 -27.00 -9.68 -12.67
CA PRO A 229 -26.96 -8.24 -12.51
C PRO A 229 -26.76 -7.87 -11.05
N ILE A 230 -25.90 -6.87 -10.81
CA ILE A 230 -25.74 -6.23 -9.52
C ILE A 230 -26.13 -4.76 -9.62
N HIS A 231 -26.70 -4.23 -8.53
CA HIS A 231 -27.17 -2.85 -8.46
C HIS A 231 -26.91 -2.25 -7.09
N PHE A 232 -26.10 -1.18 -7.06
CA PHE A 232 -25.81 -0.40 -5.86
C PHE A 232 -26.11 1.08 -6.10
N LYS A 233 -26.85 1.70 -5.20
CA LYS A 233 -27.21 3.13 -5.32
C LYS A 233 -26.01 4.01 -4.92
N ALA A 234 -26.00 5.24 -5.46
CA ALA A 234 -25.11 6.29 -4.95
C ALA A 234 -25.39 6.58 -3.47
N GLY A 235 -24.37 7.02 -2.75
CA GLY A 235 -24.44 7.30 -1.31
C GLY A 235 -23.70 6.26 -0.46
N CYS A 236 -23.79 6.43 0.86
CA CYS A 236 -23.13 5.56 1.82
C CYS A 236 -24.02 4.37 2.15
N GLN A 237 -23.45 3.16 2.12
CA GLN A 237 -24.15 1.91 2.32
C GLN A 237 -23.34 1.00 3.25
N HIS A 238 -24.05 0.25 4.09
CA HIS A 238 -23.45 -0.82 4.86
C HIS A 238 -23.48 -2.11 4.02
N LEU A 239 -22.31 -2.69 3.78
CA LEU A 239 -22.09 -3.81 2.88
C LEU A 239 -21.63 -5.04 3.67
N ASN A 240 -22.24 -6.20 3.39
CA ASN A 240 -21.68 -7.49 3.81
C ASN A 240 -20.51 -7.90 2.90
N GLY A 241 -19.88 -9.05 3.20
CA GLY A 241 -18.71 -9.52 2.46
C GLY A 241 -18.95 -9.76 0.99
N GLU A 242 -20.11 -10.33 0.59
CA GLU A 242 -20.47 -10.56 -0.80
C GLU A 242 -20.67 -9.25 -1.55
N GLN A 243 -21.45 -8.33 -1.01
CA GLN A 243 -21.70 -7.03 -1.59
C GLN A 243 -20.40 -6.19 -1.75
N ALA A 244 -19.51 -6.25 -0.76
CA ALA A 244 -18.21 -5.60 -0.85
C ALA A 244 -17.35 -6.23 -1.96
N LEU A 245 -17.40 -7.55 -2.14
CA LEU A 245 -16.70 -8.27 -3.20
C LEU A 245 -17.26 -7.92 -4.58
N GLU A 246 -18.59 -7.86 -4.73
CA GLU A 246 -19.27 -7.44 -5.97
C GLU A 246 -18.82 -6.04 -6.40
N ILE A 247 -18.81 -5.08 -5.48
CA ILE A 247 -18.34 -3.71 -5.73
C ILE A 247 -16.86 -3.69 -6.11
N ALA A 248 -16.01 -4.48 -5.44
CA ALA A 248 -14.57 -4.55 -5.71
C ALA A 248 -14.25 -5.19 -7.07
N ARG A 249 -15.08 -6.10 -7.58
CA ARG A 249 -14.83 -6.90 -8.80
C ARG A 249 -15.52 -6.34 -10.04
N SER A 250 -16.64 -5.61 -9.90
CA SER A 250 -17.41 -5.08 -11.03
C SER A 250 -16.53 -4.33 -12.04
N ARG A 251 -16.72 -4.60 -13.33
CA ARG A 251 -15.94 -4.04 -14.43
C ARG A 251 -16.79 -3.51 -15.59
N HIS A 252 -18.06 -3.93 -15.66
CA HIS A 252 -18.94 -3.63 -16.78
C HIS A 252 -20.11 -2.75 -16.35
N ALA A 253 -19.87 -1.87 -15.35
CA ALA A 253 -20.87 -0.91 -14.91
C ALA A 253 -21.33 0.00 -16.04
N VAL A 254 -22.62 0.25 -16.13
CA VAL A 254 -23.24 1.16 -17.11
C VAL A 254 -22.70 2.59 -16.95
N GLN A 255 -22.44 3.00 -15.70
CA GLN A 255 -21.92 4.34 -15.42
C GLN A 255 -20.42 4.41 -15.75
N ALA A 256 -20.04 5.31 -16.66
CA ALA A 256 -18.68 5.47 -17.15
C ALA A 256 -17.65 5.68 -16.01
N ALA A 257 -18.00 6.43 -14.95
CA ALA A 257 -17.15 6.65 -13.79
C ALA A 257 -16.86 5.35 -12.99
N GLN A 258 -17.68 4.32 -13.15
CA GLN A 258 -17.59 3.04 -12.44
C GLN A 258 -17.05 1.90 -13.33
N SER A 259 -17.17 2.00 -14.68
CA SER A 259 -16.82 0.94 -15.62
C SER A 259 -15.34 0.84 -15.94
N SER A 260 -14.53 1.88 -15.65
CA SER A 260 -13.10 1.90 -15.94
C SER A 260 -12.29 1.13 -14.89
N ASP A 261 -11.07 0.71 -15.26
CA ASP A 261 -10.10 0.17 -14.28
C ASP A 261 -9.76 1.18 -13.20
N PHE A 262 -9.80 2.47 -13.50
CA PHE A 262 -9.68 3.55 -12.53
C PHE A 262 -10.85 3.54 -11.51
N GLY A 263 -12.09 3.42 -11.99
CA GLY A 263 -13.26 3.29 -11.14
C GLY A 263 -13.17 2.07 -10.22
N ARG A 264 -12.71 0.92 -10.76
CA ARG A 264 -12.47 -0.29 -9.97
C ARG A 264 -11.37 -0.08 -8.91
N ALA A 265 -10.22 0.45 -9.29
CA ALA A 265 -9.13 0.73 -8.36
C ALA A 265 -9.57 1.65 -7.22
N ARG A 266 -10.35 2.69 -7.53
CA ARG A 266 -10.91 3.59 -6.53
C ARG A 266 -11.83 2.85 -5.55
N ARG A 267 -12.76 2.02 -6.03
CA ARG A 267 -13.65 1.24 -5.17
C ARG A 267 -12.88 0.29 -4.26
N GLN A 268 -11.84 -0.38 -4.78
CA GLN A 268 -10.96 -1.24 -3.98
C GLN A 268 -10.27 -0.45 -2.87
N GLN A 269 -9.77 0.75 -3.16
CA GLN A 269 -9.15 1.62 -2.16
C GLN A 269 -10.18 2.14 -1.12
N ASP A 270 -11.42 2.46 -1.55
CA ASP A 270 -12.50 2.86 -0.63
C ASP A 270 -12.86 1.73 0.34
N ILE A 271 -12.93 0.50 -0.16
CA ILE A 271 -13.18 -0.69 0.67
C ILE A 271 -12.01 -0.94 1.63
N MET A 272 -10.76 -0.82 1.19
CA MET A 272 -9.60 -0.95 2.06
C MET A 272 -9.60 0.07 3.20
N GLN A 273 -10.02 1.29 2.91
CA GLN A 273 -10.18 2.32 3.94
C GLN A 273 -11.30 1.97 4.92
N ALA A 274 -12.43 1.46 4.44
CA ALA A 274 -13.54 1.03 5.26
C ALA A 274 -13.17 -0.16 6.17
N ILE A 275 -12.42 -1.14 5.63
CA ILE A 275 -11.84 -2.25 6.40
C ILE A 275 -10.92 -1.72 7.51
N LYS A 276 -10.01 -0.78 7.20
CA LYS A 276 -9.15 -0.14 8.21
C LYS A 276 -9.98 0.48 9.33
N GLN A 277 -11.02 1.25 8.99
CA GLN A 277 -11.88 1.90 9.99
C GLN A 277 -12.56 0.89 10.91
N LYS A 278 -13.10 -0.21 10.36
CA LYS A 278 -13.73 -1.28 11.15
C LYS A 278 -12.71 -2.04 12.00
N ALA A 279 -11.56 -2.39 11.45
CA ALA A 279 -10.51 -3.13 12.16
C ALA A 279 -9.91 -2.32 13.32
N THR A 280 -9.83 -0.99 13.21
CA THR A 280 -9.31 -0.10 14.25
C THR A 280 -10.36 0.37 15.26
N SER A 281 -11.64 0.06 15.04
CA SER A 281 -12.70 0.35 16.00
C SER A 281 -12.62 -0.60 17.21
N VAL A 282 -13.16 -0.17 18.37
CA VAL A 282 -13.16 -0.95 19.63
C VAL A 282 -13.78 -2.35 19.43
N ASN A 283 -14.75 -2.49 18.54
CA ASN A 283 -15.41 -3.77 18.24
C ASN A 283 -14.62 -4.65 17.26
N GLY A 284 -13.69 -4.11 16.49
CA GLY A 284 -12.86 -4.87 15.54
C GLY A 284 -11.89 -5.83 16.24
N PHE A 285 -11.29 -5.39 17.34
CA PHE A 285 -10.32 -6.20 18.11
C PHE A 285 -10.97 -7.42 18.80
N SER A 286 -12.19 -7.30 19.28
CA SER A 286 -12.91 -8.41 19.93
C SER A 286 -13.24 -9.56 18.97
N LYS A 287 -13.26 -9.30 17.66
CA LYS A 287 -13.53 -10.28 16.59
C LYS A 287 -12.27 -10.89 15.97
N ALA A 288 -11.08 -10.45 16.40
CA ALA A 288 -9.80 -10.92 15.85
C ALA A 288 -9.67 -12.48 15.85
N PRO A 289 -10.08 -13.24 16.88
CA PRO A 289 -9.99 -14.70 16.84
C PRO A 289 -10.87 -15.35 15.76
N GLN A 290 -12.07 -14.79 15.51
CA GLN A 290 -12.96 -15.27 14.45
C GLN A 290 -12.40 -14.93 13.06
N LEU A 291 -11.86 -13.72 12.90
CA LEU A 291 -11.12 -13.32 11.72
C LEU A 291 -9.96 -14.28 11.42
N LEU A 292 -9.13 -14.59 12.41
CA LEU A 292 -8.00 -15.47 12.26
C LEU A 292 -8.41 -16.87 11.79
N SER A 293 -9.48 -17.44 12.33
CA SER A 293 -9.94 -18.76 11.94
C SER A 293 -10.52 -18.80 10.52
N ALA A 294 -11.21 -17.74 10.09
CA ALA A 294 -11.77 -17.63 8.75
C ALA A 294 -10.69 -17.42 7.67
N LEU A 295 -9.62 -16.71 8.01
CA LEU A 295 -8.58 -16.30 7.06
C LEU A 295 -7.53 -17.39 6.81
N GLN A 296 -7.37 -18.34 7.74
CA GLN A 296 -6.26 -19.30 7.80
C GLN A 296 -6.04 -20.10 6.50
N LYS A 297 -7.11 -20.46 5.79
CA LYS A 297 -7.07 -21.32 4.60
C LYS A 297 -6.88 -20.56 3.29
N TYR A 298 -7.17 -19.26 3.27
CA TYR A 298 -7.40 -18.48 2.07
C TYR A 298 -6.44 -17.27 1.91
N ILE A 299 -5.55 -17.06 2.89
CA ILE A 299 -4.48 -16.06 2.86
C ILE A 299 -3.13 -16.73 2.70
N SER A 300 -2.27 -16.14 1.89
CA SER A 300 -0.84 -16.44 1.84
C SER A 300 -0.05 -15.17 2.12
N THR A 301 0.92 -15.25 3.02
CA THR A 301 1.77 -14.11 3.39
C THR A 301 3.08 -14.61 4.02
N ASP A 302 4.14 -13.86 3.87
CA ASP A 302 5.42 -14.03 4.55
C ASP A 302 5.56 -13.10 5.77
N MET A 303 4.48 -12.39 6.15
CA MET A 303 4.45 -11.54 7.34
C MET A 303 4.39 -12.36 8.63
N SER A 304 5.19 -12.00 9.60
CA SER A 304 5.06 -12.50 10.97
C SER A 304 3.94 -11.78 11.75
N LEU A 305 3.54 -12.36 12.88
CA LEU A 305 2.58 -11.70 13.78
C LEU A 305 3.13 -10.37 14.32
N SER A 306 4.44 -10.30 14.60
CA SER A 306 5.09 -9.06 15.03
C SER A 306 5.05 -7.98 13.96
N ASP A 307 5.20 -8.34 12.68
CA ASP A 307 5.07 -7.40 11.56
C ASP A 307 3.63 -6.84 11.49
N MET A 308 2.62 -7.72 11.56
CA MET A 308 1.21 -7.32 11.56
C MET A 308 0.88 -6.39 12.73
N LYS A 309 1.38 -6.73 13.93
CA LYS A 309 1.21 -5.90 15.13
C LYS A 309 1.89 -4.54 14.98
N ALA A 310 3.12 -4.49 14.47
CA ALA A 310 3.84 -3.25 14.29
C ALA A 310 3.12 -2.30 13.32
N ILE A 311 2.60 -2.82 12.20
CA ILE A 311 1.81 -2.05 11.24
C ILE A 311 0.50 -1.56 11.88
N TYR A 312 -0.20 -2.42 12.62
CA TYR A 312 -1.42 -2.05 13.31
C TYR A 312 -1.17 -0.94 14.34
N ASP A 313 -0.17 -1.10 15.20
CA ASP A 313 0.15 -0.13 16.24
C ASP A 313 0.54 1.23 15.67
N TRP A 314 1.26 1.23 14.55
CA TRP A 314 1.61 2.45 13.84
C TRP A 314 0.38 3.08 13.14
N GLY A 315 -0.44 2.27 12.47
CA GLY A 315 -1.51 2.73 11.59
C GLY A 315 -2.85 3.01 12.26
N LYS A 316 -3.11 2.50 13.49
CA LYS A 316 -4.42 2.57 14.15
C LYS A 316 -4.94 4.01 14.37
N ASN A 317 -4.04 4.97 14.60
CA ASN A 317 -4.36 6.38 14.81
C ASN A 317 -4.10 7.25 13.57
N LEU A 318 -3.71 6.65 12.44
CA LEU A 318 -3.41 7.39 11.22
C LEU A 318 -4.68 8.01 10.63
N PRO A 319 -4.75 9.34 10.45
CA PRO A 319 -5.90 9.98 9.85
C PRO A 319 -6.07 9.58 8.38
N ASN A 320 -7.30 9.57 7.88
CA ASN A 320 -7.57 9.21 6.49
C ASN A 320 -6.94 10.19 5.48
N THR A 321 -6.71 11.44 5.88
CA THR A 321 -6.03 12.47 5.10
C THR A 321 -4.54 12.15 4.86
N SER A 322 -3.96 11.25 5.66
CA SER A 322 -2.59 10.75 5.46
C SER A 322 -2.49 9.64 4.42
N ILE A 323 -3.63 9.15 3.89
CA ILE A 323 -3.66 8.09 2.88
C ILE A 323 -3.74 8.71 1.50
N ILE A 324 -2.67 8.57 0.73
CA ILE A 324 -2.55 9.04 -0.65
C ILE A 324 -2.94 7.89 -1.57
N ARG A 325 -3.87 8.13 -2.48
CA ARG A 325 -4.39 7.12 -3.40
C ARG A 325 -3.88 7.39 -4.80
N VAL A 326 -3.24 6.40 -5.38
CA VAL A 326 -2.69 6.43 -6.72
C VAL A 326 -3.26 5.25 -7.51
N ALA A 327 -3.60 5.48 -8.75
CA ALA A 327 -3.91 4.41 -9.69
C ALA A 327 -3.07 4.63 -10.94
N LEU A 328 -2.23 3.64 -11.28
CA LEU A 328 -1.53 3.63 -12.55
C LEU A 328 -2.53 3.21 -13.62
N THR A 329 -2.95 4.15 -14.44
CA THR A 329 -3.97 3.90 -15.48
C THR A 329 -3.53 4.50 -16.80
N ALA A 330 -4.04 3.93 -17.89
CA ALA A 330 -4.03 4.64 -19.16
C ALA A 330 -5.03 5.80 -19.06
N PRO A 331 -4.71 6.99 -19.54
CA PRO A 331 -5.66 8.10 -19.57
C PRO A 331 -6.76 7.88 -20.60
N ALA A 332 -7.74 8.78 -20.58
CA ALA A 332 -8.67 8.91 -21.68
C ALA A 332 -7.89 9.28 -22.96
N SER A 333 -8.23 8.64 -24.08
CA SER A 333 -7.53 8.80 -25.35
C SER A 333 -7.34 10.27 -25.72
N GLY A 334 -6.11 10.67 -26.01
CA GLY A 334 -5.77 12.00 -26.55
C GLY A 334 -5.08 12.97 -25.57
N THR A 335 -4.77 12.54 -24.34
CA THR A 335 -3.95 13.35 -23.42
C THR A 335 -2.49 12.90 -23.46
N SER A 336 -1.56 13.81 -23.75
CA SER A 336 -0.13 13.54 -23.66
C SER A 336 0.34 13.44 -22.19
N GLY A 337 1.36 12.63 -21.93
CA GLY A 337 1.95 12.51 -20.60
C GLY A 337 1.45 11.31 -19.77
N ASN A 338 1.04 10.28 -20.44
CA ASN A 338 0.51 9.07 -19.83
C ASN A 338 1.62 8.18 -19.25
N LEU A 339 1.32 7.52 -18.12
CA LEU A 339 2.20 6.49 -17.60
C LEU A 339 2.03 5.16 -18.33
N LEU A 340 0.85 4.91 -18.90
CA LEU A 340 0.45 3.69 -19.58
C LEU A 340 -0.43 4.00 -20.78
N ASP A 341 -0.27 3.25 -21.86
CA ASP A 341 -1.11 3.31 -23.06
C ASP A 341 -1.72 1.95 -23.41
N PHE A 342 -2.88 1.96 -24.06
CA PHE A 342 -3.43 0.75 -24.71
C PHE A 342 -2.67 0.50 -26.01
N GLY A 343 -2.12 -0.71 -26.16
CA GLY A 343 -1.35 -1.05 -27.35
C GLY A 343 -1.00 -2.51 -27.47
N ASN A 344 -0.10 -2.82 -28.40
CA ASN A 344 0.48 -4.14 -28.56
C ASN A 344 1.92 -4.14 -28.08
N CYS A 345 2.16 -4.61 -26.87
CA CYS A 345 3.47 -4.71 -26.26
C CYS A 345 4.02 -6.15 -26.25
N GLY A 346 3.71 -6.94 -27.25
CA GLY A 346 4.36 -8.23 -27.49
C GLY A 346 3.53 -9.48 -27.23
N MET A 347 2.26 -9.36 -26.82
CA MET A 347 1.36 -10.51 -26.61
C MET A 347 0.43 -10.80 -27.80
N GLY A 348 0.57 -10.06 -28.91
CA GLY A 348 -0.28 -10.20 -30.10
C GLY A 348 -1.54 -9.31 -30.07
N PRO A 349 -2.23 -9.17 -31.21
CA PRO A 349 -3.27 -8.16 -31.41
C PRO A 349 -4.62 -8.47 -30.76
N TYR A 350 -4.83 -9.69 -30.30
CA TYR A 350 -6.14 -10.14 -29.79
C TYR A 350 -6.24 -10.10 -28.25
N VAL A 351 -5.20 -9.64 -27.56
CA VAL A 351 -5.17 -9.58 -26.10
C VAL A 351 -5.22 -8.12 -25.67
N SER A 352 -6.14 -7.78 -24.78
CA SER A 352 -6.16 -6.45 -24.17
C SER A 352 -4.88 -6.22 -23.38
N GLN A 353 -4.10 -5.21 -23.74
CA GLN A 353 -2.78 -4.93 -23.21
C GLN A 353 -2.69 -3.49 -22.76
N LEU A 354 -2.02 -3.28 -21.63
CA LEU A 354 -1.54 -1.99 -21.18
C LEU A 354 -0.02 -1.97 -21.28
N CYS A 355 0.50 -0.96 -21.97
CA CYS A 355 1.92 -0.82 -22.21
C CYS A 355 2.46 0.35 -21.39
N PRO A 356 3.67 0.26 -20.84
CA PRO A 356 4.33 1.43 -20.27
C PRO A 356 4.71 2.41 -21.38
N ASP A 357 4.55 3.71 -21.14
CA ASP A 357 4.86 4.75 -22.14
C ASP A 357 6.35 4.74 -22.52
N ASP A 358 7.25 4.34 -21.62
CA ASP A 358 8.70 4.34 -21.85
C ASP A 358 9.38 2.97 -21.76
N GLN A 359 8.69 1.87 -21.86
CA GLN A 359 9.17 0.48 -21.79
C GLN A 359 10.15 0.16 -20.63
N SER A 360 10.65 1.16 -19.90
CA SER A 360 11.61 1.03 -18.80
C SER A 360 11.01 1.31 -17.43
N PHE A 361 9.72 1.65 -17.37
CA PHE A 361 8.97 2.03 -16.16
C PHE A 361 9.53 3.26 -15.42
N ARG A 362 10.51 3.99 -15.98
CA ARG A 362 11.14 5.14 -15.31
C ARG A 362 10.16 6.26 -15.00
N MET A 363 9.18 6.49 -15.89
CA MET A 363 8.13 7.49 -15.64
C MET A 363 7.28 7.10 -14.43
N ILE A 364 6.92 5.82 -14.31
CA ILE A 364 6.20 5.30 -13.15
C ILE A 364 7.04 5.46 -11.88
N HIS A 365 8.33 5.10 -11.92
CA HIS A 365 9.25 5.28 -10.79
C HIS A 365 9.30 6.74 -10.33
N ARG A 366 9.42 7.69 -11.27
CA ARG A 366 9.45 9.13 -10.96
C ARG A 366 8.14 9.62 -10.38
N TYR A 367 7.02 9.22 -10.97
CA TYR A 367 5.71 9.58 -10.46
C TYR A 367 5.53 9.08 -9.01
N LEU A 368 5.79 7.81 -8.75
CA LEU A 368 5.68 7.26 -7.40
C LEU A 368 6.67 7.87 -6.42
N ALA A 369 7.89 8.23 -6.87
CA ALA A 369 8.86 8.94 -6.04
C ALA A 369 8.40 10.36 -5.65
N SER A 370 7.56 11.01 -6.47
CA SER A 370 7.03 12.35 -6.16
C SER A 370 5.93 12.34 -5.09
N ILE A 371 5.34 11.18 -4.79
CA ILE A 371 4.22 11.07 -3.84
C ILE A 371 4.65 11.37 -2.38
N PHE A 372 5.88 11.00 -2.02
CA PHE A 372 6.40 11.18 -0.67
C PHE A 372 7.32 12.39 -0.55
N VAL A 373 6.75 13.56 -0.80
CA VAL A 373 7.44 14.82 -0.53
C VAL A 373 7.46 15.07 0.97
N ASP A 374 8.61 15.52 1.50
CA ASP A 374 8.75 15.90 2.93
C ASP A 374 7.65 16.90 3.32
N PRO A 375 6.92 16.68 4.43
CA PRO A 375 5.90 17.63 4.91
C PRO A 375 6.39 19.07 5.07
N ASN A 376 7.66 19.27 5.41
CA ASN A 376 8.25 20.60 5.52
C ASN A 376 8.36 21.28 4.13
N VAL A 377 8.69 20.51 3.09
CA VAL A 377 8.67 20.99 1.69
C VAL A 377 7.25 21.39 1.28
N LEU A 378 6.26 20.50 1.57
CA LEU A 378 4.85 20.81 1.29
C LEU A 378 4.34 22.01 2.10
N GLY A 379 4.85 22.21 3.30
CA GLY A 379 4.52 23.33 4.19
C GLY A 379 4.92 24.69 3.61
N GLU A 380 5.94 24.73 2.77
CA GLU A 380 6.35 25.97 2.08
C GLU A 380 5.33 26.45 1.05
N LYS A 381 4.49 25.57 0.51
CA LYS A 381 3.46 25.89 -0.50
C LYS A 381 4.02 26.70 -1.69
N ALA A 382 5.23 26.35 -2.10
CA ALA A 382 5.92 27.05 -3.19
C ALA A 382 5.17 26.88 -4.51
N PRO A 383 4.86 27.96 -5.25
CA PRO A 383 4.40 27.85 -6.62
C PRO A 383 5.54 27.31 -7.50
N ILE A 384 5.26 26.22 -8.24
CA ILE A 384 6.24 25.53 -9.08
C ILE A 384 5.76 25.56 -10.51
N GLN A 385 6.65 25.95 -11.43
CA GLN A 385 6.43 25.85 -12.87
C GLN A 385 7.50 24.98 -13.50
N ILE A 386 7.11 24.24 -14.55
CA ILE A 386 8.03 23.45 -15.35
C ILE A 386 8.19 24.13 -16.71
N ALA A 387 9.41 24.22 -17.18
CA ALA A 387 9.75 24.84 -18.45
C ALA A 387 10.62 23.91 -19.29
N ASN A 388 10.31 23.76 -20.55
CA ASN A 388 11.12 23.01 -21.51
C ASN A 388 12.26 23.85 -22.07
N GLY A 389 13.47 23.56 -21.62
CA GLY A 389 14.72 24.15 -22.16
C GLY A 389 15.57 23.14 -22.94
N SER A 390 15.04 21.97 -23.30
CA SER A 390 15.84 20.90 -23.90
C SER A 390 16.12 21.06 -25.38
N ASN A 391 15.30 21.80 -26.13
CA ASN A 391 15.27 21.91 -27.62
C ASN A 391 15.10 20.53 -28.34
N SER A 392 15.06 19.42 -27.61
CA SER A 392 15.11 18.09 -28.21
C SER A 392 13.75 17.41 -28.21
N PHE A 393 12.83 17.86 -27.38
CA PHE A 393 11.53 17.23 -27.19
C PHE A 393 10.45 18.30 -27.06
N THR A 394 9.46 18.20 -27.91
CA THR A 394 8.21 18.96 -27.78
C THR A 394 7.41 18.37 -26.60
N ASP A 395 6.73 19.22 -25.81
CA ASP A 395 5.82 18.82 -24.72
C ASP A 395 6.50 18.08 -23.54
N LEU A 396 7.83 18.21 -23.37
CA LEU A 396 8.54 17.63 -22.22
C LEU A 396 8.05 18.21 -20.89
N ASP A 397 7.79 19.50 -20.85
CA ASP A 397 7.27 20.24 -19.70
C ASP A 397 5.86 19.77 -19.30
N GLY A 398 4.95 19.59 -20.24
CA GLY A 398 3.62 19.03 -19.99
C GLY A 398 3.69 17.60 -19.45
N ARG A 399 4.48 16.74 -20.11
CA ARG A 399 4.70 15.35 -19.65
C ARG A 399 5.25 15.28 -18.25
N VAL A 400 6.26 16.10 -17.94
CA VAL A 400 6.89 16.14 -16.63
C VAL A 400 5.97 16.72 -15.56
N THR A 401 5.19 17.75 -15.89
CA THR A 401 4.17 18.30 -14.98
C THR A 401 3.15 17.24 -14.57
N ASN A 402 2.71 16.41 -15.51
CA ASN A 402 1.79 15.30 -15.24
C ASN A 402 2.39 14.18 -14.38
N LEU A 403 3.72 14.09 -14.26
CA LEU A 403 4.42 13.16 -13.36
C LEU A 403 4.51 13.65 -11.91
N LEU A 404 4.21 14.90 -11.66
CA LEU A 404 4.18 15.45 -10.31
C LEU A 404 2.75 15.42 -9.78
N ASP A 405 2.56 15.03 -8.52
CA ASP A 405 1.22 14.98 -7.94
C ASP A 405 0.70 16.41 -7.67
N PRO A 406 -0.31 16.90 -8.41
CA PRO A 406 -0.84 18.24 -8.25
C PRO A 406 -1.60 18.41 -6.92
N THR A 407 -1.96 17.32 -6.23
CA THR A 407 -2.61 17.39 -4.93
C THR A 407 -1.63 17.68 -3.79
N LEU A 408 -0.35 17.46 -4.03
CA LEU A 408 0.72 17.65 -3.05
C LEU A 408 1.55 18.91 -3.31
N LEU A 409 1.65 19.34 -4.57
CA LEU A 409 2.48 20.46 -5.01
C LEU A 409 1.62 21.55 -5.68
N GLN A 410 1.97 22.81 -5.49
CA GLN A 410 1.33 23.91 -6.19
C GLN A 410 1.93 24.05 -7.60
N LEU A 411 1.42 23.27 -8.56
CA LEU A 411 1.86 23.30 -9.94
C LEU A 411 1.10 24.39 -10.72
N ALA A 412 1.82 25.21 -11.43
CA ALA A 412 1.27 26.17 -12.39
C ALA A 412 1.49 25.67 -13.84
N ASP A 413 0.77 26.27 -14.78
CA ASP A 413 0.90 25.91 -16.20
C ASP A 413 2.36 25.98 -16.66
N PRO A 414 2.79 25.07 -17.55
CA PRO A 414 4.13 25.07 -18.13
C PRO A 414 4.45 26.37 -18.85
N VAL A 415 5.71 26.76 -18.85
CA VAL A 415 6.20 27.98 -19.49
C VAL A 415 7.30 27.71 -20.51
N ALA A 416 7.32 28.46 -21.60
CA ALA A 416 8.41 28.38 -22.58
C ALA A 416 9.72 28.95 -22.01
N HIS A 417 10.84 28.30 -22.33
CA HIS A 417 12.17 28.74 -21.93
C HIS A 417 13.17 28.64 -23.09
N ARG A 418 14.24 29.42 -23.01
CA ARG A 418 15.36 29.28 -23.95
C ARG A 418 16.11 27.97 -23.66
N SER A 419 16.76 27.41 -24.68
CA SER A 419 17.55 26.22 -24.57
C SER A 419 18.63 26.32 -23.51
N VAL A 420 18.74 25.26 -22.67
CA VAL A 420 19.79 25.09 -21.68
C VAL A 420 20.34 23.66 -21.75
N SER A 421 21.67 23.53 -21.59
CA SER A 421 22.31 22.22 -21.63
C SER A 421 22.06 21.41 -20.36
N LYS A 422 21.97 22.06 -19.20
CA LYS A 422 21.75 21.45 -17.90
C LYS A 422 20.46 21.95 -17.26
N THR A 423 19.80 21.07 -16.54
CA THR A 423 18.60 21.41 -15.76
C THR A 423 18.94 22.37 -14.64
N VAL A 424 18.13 23.42 -14.51
CA VAL A 424 18.30 24.43 -13.46
C VAL A 424 16.94 24.74 -12.79
N ILE A 425 16.98 25.07 -11.52
CA ILE A 425 15.85 25.55 -10.76
C ILE A 425 16.06 27.04 -10.52
N LEU A 426 15.30 27.88 -11.26
CA LEU A 426 15.34 29.32 -11.11
C LEU A 426 14.50 29.74 -9.92
N ASP A 427 15.11 30.38 -8.95
CA ASP A 427 14.44 30.91 -7.77
C ASP A 427 14.07 32.38 -7.97
N TYR A 428 12.78 32.63 -8.27
CA TYR A 428 12.19 33.97 -8.34
C TYR A 428 11.69 34.49 -7.01
N SER A 429 11.71 33.63 -5.96
CA SER A 429 11.19 33.97 -4.64
C SER A 429 12.19 34.75 -3.76
N GLY A 430 13.45 34.83 -4.21
CA GLY A 430 14.51 35.41 -3.37
C GLY A 430 14.86 34.54 -2.14
N GLY A 431 14.72 33.23 -2.24
CA GLY A 431 15.05 32.28 -1.16
C GLY A 431 13.91 31.99 -0.21
N GLN A 432 12.67 32.31 -0.53
CA GLN A 432 11.50 32.05 0.34
C GLN A 432 11.18 30.57 0.48
N PHE A 433 11.57 29.71 -0.49
CA PHE A 433 11.22 28.30 -0.56
C PHE A 433 12.46 27.40 -0.63
N PRO A 434 13.36 27.45 0.36
CA PRO A 434 14.67 26.79 0.28
C PRO A 434 14.56 25.26 0.28
N LEU A 435 13.60 24.67 1.01
CA LEU A 435 13.40 23.23 1.08
C LEU A 435 12.84 22.70 -0.23
N THR A 436 11.86 23.40 -0.81
CA THR A 436 11.27 23.05 -2.11
C THR A 436 12.31 23.16 -3.23
N ALA A 437 13.11 24.24 -3.25
CA ALA A 437 14.17 24.42 -4.23
C ALA A 437 15.21 23.28 -4.15
N LYS A 438 15.63 22.91 -2.96
CA LYS A 438 16.56 21.79 -2.72
C LYS A 438 15.95 20.45 -3.14
N TRP A 439 14.68 20.21 -2.83
CA TRP A 439 13.98 18.99 -3.23
C TRP A 439 13.86 18.90 -4.76
N LEU A 440 13.47 19.99 -5.43
CA LEU A 440 13.38 20.04 -6.90
C LEU A 440 14.76 19.78 -7.54
N ALA A 441 15.83 20.38 -7.00
CA ALA A 441 17.17 20.13 -7.50
C ALA A 441 17.58 18.67 -7.41
N ALA A 442 17.29 18.02 -6.29
CA ALA A 442 17.54 16.58 -6.10
C ALA A 442 16.67 15.72 -7.03
N TYR A 443 15.38 16.02 -7.13
CA TYR A 443 14.42 15.25 -7.93
C TYR A 443 14.73 15.34 -9.44
N PHE A 444 15.01 16.56 -9.96
CA PHE A 444 15.32 16.78 -11.36
C PHE A 444 16.80 16.63 -11.72
N GLY A 445 17.67 16.47 -10.73
CA GLY A 445 19.12 16.41 -10.92
C GLY A 445 19.69 17.71 -11.45
N GLY A 446 19.12 18.86 -11.02
CA GLY A 446 19.51 20.19 -11.41
C GLY A 446 20.23 20.96 -10.30
N THR A 447 20.52 22.24 -10.57
CA THR A 447 21.10 23.18 -9.60
C THR A 447 20.15 24.34 -9.35
N VAL A 448 20.07 24.82 -8.09
CA VAL A 448 19.32 26.02 -7.74
C VAL A 448 20.13 27.25 -8.11
N VAL A 449 19.52 28.19 -8.84
CA VAL A 449 20.15 29.45 -9.27
C VAL A 449 19.19 30.58 -8.96
N PRO A 450 19.63 31.66 -8.31
CA PRO A 450 18.81 32.86 -8.16
C PRO A 450 18.41 33.38 -9.54
N ALA A 451 17.13 33.73 -9.72
CA ALA A 451 16.69 34.40 -10.96
C ALA A 451 17.26 35.78 -11.06
N THR A 452 17.79 36.11 -12.22
CA THR A 452 18.35 37.46 -12.54
C THR A 452 17.43 38.20 -13.48
N ALA A 453 17.67 39.49 -13.65
CA ALA A 453 16.93 40.33 -14.62
C ALA A 453 17.03 39.83 -16.07
N THR A 454 18.03 38.99 -16.38
CA THR A 454 18.23 38.36 -17.68
C THR A 454 17.60 36.98 -17.78
N SER A 455 17.10 36.43 -16.65
CA SER A 455 16.33 35.20 -16.67
C SER A 455 15.02 35.46 -17.42
N PRO A 456 14.56 34.51 -18.25
CA PRO A 456 13.31 34.72 -18.99
C PRO A 456 12.16 34.95 -18.00
N ALA A 457 11.53 36.11 -18.12
CA ALA A 457 10.30 36.34 -17.37
C ALA A 457 9.23 35.32 -17.80
N PRO A 458 8.40 34.81 -16.88
CA PRO A 458 7.23 34.04 -17.26
C PRO A 458 6.36 34.82 -18.23
N ALA A 459 5.63 34.11 -19.11
CA ALA A 459 4.78 34.72 -20.11
C ALA A 459 3.89 35.82 -19.50
N ARG A 460 3.72 36.94 -20.23
CA ARG A 460 2.92 38.08 -19.76
C ARG A 460 1.56 37.63 -19.25
N GLY A 461 1.29 37.90 -17.98
CA GLY A 461 0.02 37.59 -17.31
C GLY A 461 0.12 36.51 -16.22
N GLN A 462 1.19 35.72 -16.14
CA GLN A 462 1.45 34.80 -15.06
C GLN A 462 2.47 35.42 -14.09
N GLN A 463 2.00 35.88 -12.95
CA GLN A 463 2.87 36.28 -11.84
C GLN A 463 3.43 35.03 -11.15
N THR A 464 4.67 34.68 -11.44
CA THR A 464 5.37 33.63 -10.69
C THR A 464 6.34 34.27 -9.72
N PHE A 465 5.97 34.24 -8.46
CA PHE A 465 6.87 34.54 -7.34
C PHE A 465 7.46 33.27 -6.73
N GLY A 466 7.60 32.22 -7.51
CA GLY A 466 7.96 30.89 -7.03
C GLY A 466 9.23 30.33 -7.65
N LEU A 467 9.21 29.05 -7.91
CA LEU A 467 10.33 28.29 -8.46
C LEU A 467 10.01 27.82 -9.88
N VAL A 468 10.94 27.97 -10.80
CA VAL A 468 10.80 27.49 -12.18
C VAL A 468 11.86 26.42 -12.44
N VAL A 469 11.43 25.20 -12.72
CA VAL A 469 12.31 24.11 -13.14
C VAL A 469 12.48 24.18 -14.65
N VAL A 470 13.67 24.53 -15.11
CA VAL A 470 14.00 24.53 -16.53
C VAL A 470 14.68 23.22 -16.88
N LEU A 471 13.96 22.35 -17.58
CA LEU A 471 14.45 21.05 -18.00
C LEU A 471 15.48 21.20 -19.11
N GLY A 472 16.73 20.88 -18.83
CA GLY A 472 17.83 20.96 -19.79
C GLY A 472 17.90 19.76 -20.73
N HIS A 473 18.82 19.83 -21.70
CA HIS A 473 19.10 18.70 -22.58
C HIS A 473 19.54 17.45 -21.81
N ASP A 474 20.28 17.61 -20.71
CA ASP A 474 20.71 16.54 -19.82
C ASP A 474 19.52 15.79 -19.18
N TYR A 475 18.43 16.49 -18.85
CA TYR A 475 17.23 15.87 -18.33
C TYR A 475 16.47 15.12 -19.43
N ALA A 476 16.37 15.73 -20.61
CA ALA A 476 15.70 15.11 -21.75
C ALA A 476 16.37 13.77 -22.14
N LEU A 477 17.71 13.71 -22.18
CA LEU A 477 18.44 12.47 -22.41
C LEU A 477 18.14 11.43 -21.32
N ARG A 478 18.19 11.83 -20.04
CA ARG A 478 17.87 10.93 -18.92
C ARG A 478 16.41 10.46 -18.89
N PHE A 479 15.49 11.33 -19.35
CA PHE A 479 14.07 11.01 -19.45
C PHE A 479 13.81 9.93 -20.49
N LEU A 480 14.50 9.98 -21.63
CA LEU A 480 14.40 8.96 -22.68
C LEU A 480 15.27 7.73 -22.42
N GLY A 481 16.22 7.81 -21.49
CA GLY A 481 17.14 6.70 -21.19
C GLY A 481 18.27 6.52 -22.19
N LEU A 482 18.66 7.59 -22.84
CA LEU A 482 19.80 7.63 -23.72
C LEU A 482 21.10 7.87 -22.94
#